data_fe3bc70660f57d52b7b632533483afde
#
_entry.id   fe3bc70660f57d52b7b632533483afde
#
_cell.length_a   1.000
_cell.length_b   1.000
_cell.length_c   1.000
_cell.angle_alpha   90.00
_cell.angle_beta   90.00
_cell.angle_gamma   90.00
#
_symmetry.space_group_name_H-M   'P 1'
#
loop_
_entity.id
_entity.type
_entity.pdbx_description
1 polymer ?
#
loop_
_entity_poly.entity_id
_entity_poly.type
_entity_poly.pdbx_seq_one_letter_code
_entity_poly.pdbx_strand_id
1 'polypeptide(L)'
;MKAVWYEANGTAEDVLVHGDMAHATPADGEVLVRLHASGVNPSDVKARAGSRPMGFDRVIPHSDGAGTVEAVGSGVDPSLVGSRVFVRNGQW
;
A
#
# COMPACT_ATOMS: atom_id res chain seq x y z
N MET A 1 5.64 -3.60 10.77
CA MET A 1 6.18 -3.66 9.41
C MET A 1 6.76 -2.30 9.01
N LYS A 2 7.77 -2.29 8.19
CA LYS A 2 8.32 -1.06 7.66
C LYS A 2 7.38 -0.45 6.63
N ALA A 3 7.18 0.87 6.70
CA ALA A 3 6.32 1.59 5.78
C ALA A 3 6.81 3.02 5.55
N VAL A 4 6.34 3.60 4.47
CA VAL A 4 6.48 5.03 4.17
C VAL A 4 5.07 5.58 3.98
N TRP A 5 4.76 6.69 4.63
CA TRP A 5 3.43 7.31 4.56
C TRP A 5 3.51 8.82 4.61
N TYR A 6 2.39 9.48 4.34
CA TYR A 6 2.24 10.91 4.58
C TYR A 6 0.88 11.20 5.24
N GLU A 7 0.83 12.28 6.01
CA GLU A 7 -0.37 12.72 6.73
C GLU A 7 -0.82 14.12 6.31
N ALA A 8 -0.07 14.74 5.40
CA ALA A 8 -0.38 16.03 4.82
C ALA A 8 0.16 16.08 3.39
N ASN A 9 -0.44 16.92 2.55
CA ASN A 9 0.10 17.16 1.22
C ASN A 9 1.34 18.06 1.29
N GLY A 10 2.25 17.87 0.36
CA GLY A 10 3.47 18.68 0.27
C GLY A 10 4.57 17.99 -0.50
N THR A 11 5.79 18.52 -0.37
CA THR A 11 6.97 17.91 -0.99
C THR A 11 7.35 16.64 -0.24
N ALA A 12 8.04 15.74 -0.94
CA ALA A 12 8.48 14.47 -0.34
C ALA A 12 9.31 14.70 0.92
N GLU A 13 10.23 15.66 0.88
CA GLU A 13 11.10 15.97 2.02
C GLU A 13 10.32 16.42 3.25
N ASP A 14 9.22 17.14 3.04
CA ASP A 14 8.44 17.70 4.15
C ASP A 14 7.43 16.73 4.72
N VAL A 15 6.86 15.84 3.91
CA VAL A 15 5.68 15.07 4.32
C VAL A 15 5.88 13.57 4.41
N LEU A 16 6.85 12.99 3.71
CA LEU A 16 7.08 11.55 3.77
C LEU A 16 7.72 11.15 5.08
N VAL A 17 7.10 10.19 5.75
CA VAL A 17 7.58 9.60 7.00
C VAL A 17 7.92 8.14 6.74
N HIS A 18 9.08 7.72 7.20
CA HIS A 18 9.51 6.32 7.16
C HIS A 18 9.57 5.76 8.58
N GLY A 19 8.94 4.63 8.80
CA GLY A 19 8.92 4.05 10.13
C GLY A 19 8.20 2.71 10.19
N ASP A 20 7.84 2.34 11.40
CA ASP A 20 7.12 1.10 11.65
C ASP A 20 5.63 1.37 11.79
N MET A 21 4.83 0.49 11.20
CA MET A 21 3.39 0.44 11.34
C MET A 21 2.95 -0.92 11.86
N ALA A 22 1.75 -0.98 12.42
CA ALA A 22 1.12 -2.24 12.78
C ALA A 22 1.02 -3.14 11.55
N HIS A 23 1.25 -4.44 11.75
CA HIS A 23 1.13 -5.42 10.68
C HIS A 23 -0.33 -5.50 10.21
N ALA A 24 -0.54 -5.44 8.89
CA ALA A 24 -1.88 -5.51 8.32
C ALA A 24 -2.47 -6.91 8.45
N THR A 25 -3.79 -6.97 8.56
CA THR A 25 -4.55 -8.22 8.56
C THR A 25 -5.58 -8.15 7.44
N PRO A 26 -5.68 -9.18 6.56
CA PRO A 26 -6.64 -9.14 5.48
C PRO A 26 -8.06 -9.26 6.01
N ALA A 27 -8.96 -8.40 5.54
CA ALA A 27 -10.38 -8.50 5.80
C ALA A 27 -11.01 -9.59 4.93
N ASP A 28 -12.31 -9.83 5.12
CA ASP A 28 -13.05 -10.80 4.32
C ASP A 28 -12.94 -10.47 2.83
N GLY A 29 -12.64 -11.47 2.02
CA GLY A 29 -12.48 -11.31 0.58
C GLY A 29 -11.15 -10.69 0.14
N GLU A 30 -10.26 -10.39 1.08
CA GLU A 30 -8.96 -9.76 0.80
C GLU A 30 -7.80 -10.72 0.95
N VAL A 31 -6.67 -10.32 0.37
CA VAL A 31 -5.38 -10.98 0.57
C VAL A 31 -4.38 -9.98 1.12
N LEU A 32 -3.45 -10.47 1.93
CA LEU A 32 -2.30 -9.71 2.36
C LEU A 32 -1.12 -10.07 1.47
N VAL A 33 -0.53 -9.09 0.83
CA VAL A 33 0.62 -9.27 -0.06
C VAL A 33 1.87 -8.71 0.60
N ARG A 34 2.90 -9.55 0.72
CA ARG A 34 4.22 -9.11 1.10
C ARG A 34 4.90 -8.52 -0.13
N LEU A 35 5.01 -7.20 -0.19
CA LEU A 35 5.60 -6.52 -1.34
C LEU A 35 7.11 -6.71 -1.41
N HIS A 36 7.60 -7.04 -2.59
CA HIS A 36 9.02 -7.07 -2.93
C HIS A 36 9.41 -5.88 -3.79
N ALA A 37 8.45 -5.29 -4.50
CA ALA A 37 8.63 -4.10 -5.33
C ALA A 37 7.39 -3.23 -5.28
N SER A 38 7.58 -1.92 -5.26
CA SER A 38 6.52 -0.92 -5.27
C SER A 38 6.74 0.02 -6.44
N GLY A 39 5.73 0.19 -7.28
CA GLY A 39 5.81 1.06 -8.44
C GLY A 39 5.55 2.51 -8.08
N VAL A 40 6.34 3.41 -8.64
CA VAL A 40 6.15 4.85 -8.48
C VAL A 40 5.66 5.43 -9.79
N ASN A 41 4.50 6.08 -9.77
CA ASN A 41 3.88 6.69 -10.93
C ASN A 41 3.79 8.21 -10.76
N PRO A 42 3.73 9.00 -11.84
CA PRO A 42 3.51 10.45 -11.74
C PRO A 42 2.25 10.81 -10.95
N SER A 43 1.21 9.99 -11.00
CA SER A 43 -0.01 10.19 -10.21
C SER A 43 0.23 10.13 -8.70
N ASP A 44 1.16 9.31 -8.25
CA ASP A 44 1.52 9.21 -6.83
C ASP A 44 2.17 10.51 -6.34
N VAL A 45 3.07 11.06 -7.14
CA VAL A 45 3.74 12.33 -6.84
C VAL A 45 2.73 13.48 -6.81
N LYS A 46 1.86 13.55 -7.81
CA LYS A 46 0.82 14.59 -7.90
C LYS A 46 -0.16 14.51 -6.74
N ALA A 47 -0.61 13.32 -6.37
CA ALA A 47 -1.53 13.14 -5.25
C ALA A 47 -0.89 13.58 -3.94
N ARG A 48 0.36 13.21 -3.68
CA ARG A 48 1.08 13.65 -2.49
C ARG A 48 1.24 15.17 -2.49
N ALA A 49 1.54 15.78 -3.62
CA ALA A 49 1.73 17.23 -3.73
C ALA A 49 0.43 18.02 -3.55
N GLY A 50 -0.73 17.40 -3.64
CA GLY A 50 -2.01 18.04 -3.37
C GLY A 50 -2.89 18.27 -4.59
N SER A 51 -2.70 17.53 -5.71
CA SER A 51 -3.56 17.66 -6.88
C SER A 51 -5.02 17.29 -6.61
N ARG A 52 -5.25 16.57 -5.52
CA ARG A 52 -6.58 16.23 -5.01
C ARG A 52 -6.53 16.11 -3.48
N PRO A 53 -7.67 16.28 -2.79
CA PRO A 53 -7.72 16.12 -1.34
C PRO A 53 -7.31 14.71 -0.92
N MET A 54 -6.69 14.61 0.25
CA MET A 54 -6.46 13.31 0.88
C MET A 54 -7.80 12.71 1.28
N GLY A 55 -8.01 11.42 0.94
CA GLY A 55 -9.22 10.70 1.35
C GLY A 55 -9.13 10.13 2.76
N PHE A 56 -7.95 10.13 3.37
CA PHE A 56 -7.67 9.52 4.67
C PHE A 56 -6.70 10.40 5.45
N ASP A 57 -6.69 10.25 6.77
CA ASP A 57 -5.75 10.97 7.64
C ASP A 57 -4.29 10.57 7.38
N ARG A 58 -4.09 9.37 6.89
CA ARG A 58 -2.78 8.81 6.58
C ARG A 58 -2.86 8.05 5.27
N VAL A 59 -1.87 8.23 4.41
CA VAL A 59 -1.80 7.55 3.12
C VAL A 59 -0.43 6.90 2.96
N ILE A 60 -0.43 5.60 2.69
CA ILE A 60 0.73 4.89 2.16
C ILE A 60 0.66 5.03 0.64
N PRO A 61 1.60 5.73 0.01
CA PRO A 61 1.52 5.99 -1.42
C PRO A 61 1.79 4.73 -2.24
N HIS A 62 1.54 4.84 -3.51
CA HIS A 62 1.71 3.86 -4.58
C HIS A 62 0.54 2.89 -4.68
N SER A 63 0.14 2.68 -5.93
CA SER A 63 -1.01 1.83 -6.27
C SER A 63 -0.58 0.47 -6.81
N ASP A 64 0.65 0.37 -7.31
CA ASP A 64 1.14 -0.80 -8.02
C ASP A 64 2.33 -1.41 -7.30
N GLY A 65 2.43 -2.71 -7.39
CA GLY A 65 3.56 -3.43 -6.81
C GLY A 65 3.54 -4.90 -7.19
N ALA A 66 4.51 -5.62 -6.70
CA ALA A 66 4.61 -7.07 -6.88
C ALA A 66 5.11 -7.70 -5.59
N GLY A 67 4.64 -8.90 -5.34
CA GLY A 67 5.04 -9.62 -4.14
C GLY A 67 4.45 -11.02 -4.07
N THR A 68 4.38 -11.52 -2.85
CA THR A 68 3.88 -12.86 -2.56
C THR A 68 2.70 -12.77 -1.60
N VAL A 69 1.65 -13.54 -1.85
CA VAL A 69 0.51 -13.63 -0.94
C VAL A 69 0.98 -14.26 0.36
N GLU A 70 0.86 -13.52 1.46
CA GLU A 70 1.31 -13.93 2.79
C GLU A 70 0.18 -14.54 3.60
N ALA A 71 -1.03 -14.00 3.45
CA ALA A 71 -2.21 -14.46 4.15
C ALA A 71 -3.47 -14.13 3.34
N VAL A 72 -4.55 -14.84 3.63
CA VAL A 72 -5.85 -14.61 2.99
C VAL A 72 -6.91 -14.38 4.06
N GLY A 73 -7.89 -13.54 3.73
CA GLY A 73 -9.06 -13.33 4.55
C GLY A 73 -10.12 -14.42 4.34
N SER A 74 -11.21 -14.32 5.09
CA SER A 74 -12.32 -15.25 4.98
C SER A 74 -12.93 -15.21 3.57
N GLY A 75 -13.28 -16.38 3.04
CA GLY A 75 -13.87 -16.51 1.70
C GLY A 75 -12.87 -16.54 0.55
N VAL A 76 -11.58 -16.38 0.82
CA VAL A 76 -10.52 -16.48 -0.18
C VAL A 76 -9.87 -17.85 -0.08
N ASP A 77 -9.56 -18.45 -1.24
CA ASP A 77 -8.93 -19.76 -1.32
C ASP A 77 -7.55 -19.75 -0.63
N PRO A 78 -7.37 -20.54 0.46
CA PRO A 78 -6.09 -20.59 1.18
C PRO A 78 -4.91 -21.06 0.32
N SER A 79 -5.16 -21.75 -0.78
CA SER A 79 -4.10 -22.20 -1.69
C SER A 79 -3.36 -21.06 -2.37
N LEU A 80 -3.91 -19.84 -2.34
CA LEU A 80 -3.25 -18.65 -2.87
C LEU A 80 -2.02 -18.23 -2.05
N VAL A 81 -1.93 -18.62 -0.78
CA VAL A 81 -0.77 -18.31 0.06
C VAL A 81 0.49 -18.87 -0.59
N GLY A 82 1.51 -18.02 -0.73
CA GLY A 82 2.76 -18.37 -1.40
C GLY A 82 2.78 -18.04 -2.89
N SER A 83 1.66 -17.63 -3.48
CA SER A 83 1.59 -17.25 -4.89
C SER A 83 2.30 -15.91 -5.14
N ARG A 84 3.03 -15.84 -6.23
CA ARG A 84 3.62 -14.59 -6.72
C ARG A 84 2.58 -13.81 -7.50
N VAL A 85 2.39 -12.54 -7.12
CA VAL A 85 1.34 -11.70 -7.69
C VAL A 85 1.87 -10.30 -7.97
N PHE A 86 1.21 -9.58 -8.87
CA PHE A 86 1.33 -8.15 -8.96
C PHE A 86 0.05 -7.50 -8.44
N VAL A 87 0.19 -6.27 -7.92
CA VAL A 87 -0.91 -5.50 -7.37
C VAL A 87 -1.20 -4.33 -8.29
N ARG A 88 -2.46 -4.14 -8.59
CA ARG A 88 -2.95 -3.02 -9.39
C ARG A 88 -4.04 -2.30 -8.59
N ASN A 89 -3.93 -0.98 -8.48
CA ASN A 89 -4.85 -0.16 -7.69
C ASN A 89 -4.96 -0.62 -6.23
N GLY A 90 -3.85 -1.03 -5.66
CA GLY A 90 -3.77 -1.32 -4.24
C GLY A 90 -3.97 -0.03 -3.45
N GLN A 91 -4.62 -0.13 -2.30
CA GLN A 91 -4.81 0.99 -1.38
C GLN A 91 -4.53 0.56 0.04
N TRP A 92 -4.04 1.54 0.79
CA TRP A 92 -3.82 1.34 2.19
C TRP A 92 -3.89 2.68 2.95
#